data_145ac2ad361c2b523ea7d926e4f64838
#
_entry.id   145ac2ad361c2b523ea7d926e4f64838
#
_cell.length_a   1.000
_cell.length_b   1.000
_cell.length_c   1.000
_cell.angle_alpha   90.00
_cell.angle_beta   90.00
_cell.angle_gamma   90.00
#
_symmetry.space_group_name_H-M   'P 1'
#
loop_
_entity.id
_entity.type
_entity.pdbx_description
1 polymer ?
#
loop_
_entity_poly.entity_id
_entity_poly.type
_entity_poly.pdbx_seq_one_letter_code
_entity_poly.pdbx_strand_id
1 'polypeptide(L)'
;KGNPSERSSSHGRSPASFGTSASGLSHGPCAPAEVNRRDHFGRTVLHLLCASDDPLATEFLQLLLTHPSVNVNLQDEESGWTALHRALYAGHIHIALILLERTDIDYYIKDWEGLTAFDLYNTTVEGTCPSDMDEGSGADLFVWGGNRNYTLGLSHGNDSALPERVKLKCNERRTPLIAGARFNRPHVRDISMSRWHTVLATNEPRKNVYVCGIGSQARLGRSAQSLPTFEPLRDFSDTANIVVAGSDHTIIVTETGAVYTFGSNRMAQLGYAIEEGLGVVSSSSGTKRSGATSHPNQHSLQGPVSDVSGVELDLQVTPRRVQGPLKREVIIGAAASRLHSVAYTASALYTWGTNNGQLGYDRHSAPVQVQPRRVTVAVS
;
A
#
# COMPACT_ATOMS: atom_id res chain seq x y z
N LYS A 1 60.99 -24.03 -53.49
CA LYS A 1 62.40 -23.74 -53.21
C LYS A 1 62.46 -23.12 -51.83
N GLY A 2 62.85 -23.70 -50.75
CA GLY A 2 63.88 -24.50 -50.28
C GLY A 2 63.72 -24.57 -48.78
N ASN A 3 63.51 -25.73 -48.23
CA ASN A 3 63.96 -26.15 -46.91
C ASN A 3 65.48 -26.37 -46.97
N PRO A 4 66.23 -26.53 -45.88
CA PRO A 4 65.95 -27.12 -44.61
C PRO A 4 66.80 -26.50 -43.42
N SER A 5 66.61 -26.88 -42.19
CA SER A 5 67.39 -27.84 -41.39
C SER A 5 67.23 -27.61 -39.91
N GLU A 6 66.79 -28.64 -39.28
CA GLU A 6 67.19 -29.21 -37.95
C GLU A 6 68.30 -28.55 -37.14
N ARG A 7 68.03 -28.36 -35.84
CA ARG A 7 68.87 -28.94 -34.81
C ARG A 7 68.16 -28.97 -33.43
N SER A 8 68.08 -30.20 -32.93
CA SER A 8 67.84 -30.65 -31.60
C SER A 8 68.79 -30.04 -30.54
N SER A 9 68.27 -29.74 -29.35
CA SER A 9 69.01 -29.90 -28.10
C SER A 9 68.05 -30.10 -26.92
N SER A 10 68.01 -31.27 -26.44
CA SER A 10 67.49 -31.75 -25.16
C SER A 10 68.17 -31.04 -24.00
N HIS A 11 67.39 -30.48 -23.09
CA HIS A 11 67.83 -30.31 -21.71
C HIS A 11 66.65 -30.64 -20.79
N GLY A 12 66.81 -31.80 -20.14
CA GLY A 12 65.96 -32.25 -19.05
C GLY A 12 66.01 -31.26 -17.86
N ARG A 13 64.88 -30.97 -17.32
CA ARG A 13 64.82 -30.50 -15.95
C ARG A 13 63.95 -31.40 -15.13
N SER A 14 64.58 -31.93 -14.10
CA SER A 14 64.06 -32.74 -13.02
C SER A 14 62.93 -32.02 -12.28
N PRO A 15 61.97 -32.78 -11.71
CA PRO A 15 60.87 -32.15 -10.95
C PRO A 15 61.42 -31.60 -9.63
N ALA A 16 61.11 -30.32 -9.36
CA ALA A 16 61.40 -29.67 -8.10
C ALA A 16 60.58 -30.32 -6.98
N SER A 17 61.26 -30.82 -6.00
CA SER A 17 60.74 -31.32 -4.74
C SER A 17 59.92 -30.23 -4.04
N PHE A 18 58.67 -30.51 -3.77
CA PHE A 18 57.90 -29.74 -2.82
C PHE A 18 58.49 -29.94 -1.42
N GLY A 19 59.24 -28.96 -0.96
CA GLY A 19 59.64 -28.87 0.43
C GLY A 19 58.43 -28.55 1.29
N THR A 20 57.95 -29.49 2.03
CA THR A 20 57.03 -29.27 3.16
C THR A 20 57.80 -28.59 4.29
N SER A 21 57.84 -27.28 4.28
CA SER A 21 58.16 -26.51 5.49
C SER A 21 56.90 -26.38 6.32
N ALA A 22 56.73 -27.30 7.26
CA ALA A 22 55.83 -27.16 8.38
C ALA A 22 56.35 -26.02 9.25
N SER A 23 56.00 -24.78 8.90
CA SER A 23 56.12 -23.63 9.81
C SER A 23 55.00 -23.74 10.83
N GLY A 24 55.38 -23.88 12.10
CA GLY A 24 54.47 -24.03 13.22
C GLY A 24 53.41 -22.97 13.24
N LEU A 25 52.16 -23.38 13.34
CA LEU A 25 51.01 -22.53 13.62
C LEU A 25 51.24 -21.88 14.99
N SER A 26 51.75 -20.65 14.99
CA SER A 26 51.63 -19.78 16.15
C SER A 26 50.14 -19.39 16.26
N HIS A 27 49.48 -19.92 17.28
CA HIS A 27 48.11 -19.48 17.66
C HIS A 27 48.16 -18.08 18.25
N GLY A 28 48.49 -17.07 17.42
CA GLY A 28 48.30 -15.67 17.73
C GLY A 28 46.92 -15.22 17.21
N PRO A 29 46.34 -14.19 17.79
CA PRO A 29 45.10 -13.62 17.25
C PRO A 29 45.35 -13.17 15.80
N CYS A 30 44.42 -13.53 14.90
CA CYS A 30 44.46 -13.18 13.48
C CYS A 30 44.62 -11.65 13.34
N ALA A 31 45.52 -11.20 12.45
CA ALA A 31 45.71 -9.75 12.28
C ALA A 31 44.46 -9.07 11.68
N PRO A 32 44.14 -7.82 12.04
CA PRO A 32 42.96 -7.10 11.53
C PRO A 32 42.83 -7.10 10.00
N ALA A 33 43.97 -7.09 9.28
CA ALA A 33 43.99 -7.13 7.82
C ALA A 33 43.64 -8.53 7.25
N GLU A 34 43.83 -9.60 8.02
CA GLU A 34 43.57 -10.99 7.58
C GLU A 34 42.10 -11.34 7.68
N VAL A 35 41.40 -10.88 8.72
CA VAL A 35 39.99 -11.18 8.96
C VAL A 35 39.08 -10.61 7.90
N ASN A 36 39.46 -9.46 7.32
CA ASN A 36 38.73 -8.77 6.25
C ASN A 36 39.35 -8.99 4.85
N ARG A 37 40.25 -9.99 4.72
CA ARG A 37 40.90 -10.31 3.44
C ARG A 37 39.85 -10.66 2.39
N ARG A 38 40.01 -10.07 1.21
CA ARG A 38 39.11 -10.26 0.07
C ARG A 38 39.66 -11.31 -0.91
N ASP A 39 38.81 -12.10 -1.51
CA ASP A 39 39.13 -12.92 -2.66
C ASP A 39 39.13 -12.08 -3.95
N HIS A 40 39.28 -12.75 -5.10
CA HIS A 40 39.33 -12.10 -6.41
C HIS A 40 37.96 -11.52 -6.87
N PHE A 41 36.87 -11.78 -6.17
CA PHE A 41 35.57 -11.19 -6.34
C PHE A 41 35.28 -10.09 -5.30
N GLY A 42 36.25 -9.75 -4.48
CA GLY A 42 36.10 -8.80 -3.39
C GLY A 42 35.34 -9.34 -2.16
N ARG A 43 35.06 -10.64 -2.11
CA ARG A 43 34.31 -11.28 -1.02
C ARG A 43 35.24 -11.59 0.14
N THR A 44 34.78 -11.34 1.35
CA THR A 44 35.44 -11.77 2.58
C THR A 44 34.92 -13.15 3.03
N VAL A 45 35.60 -13.76 3.99
CA VAL A 45 35.13 -15.00 4.63
C VAL A 45 33.71 -14.85 5.16
N LEU A 46 33.35 -13.65 5.66
CA LEU A 46 32.02 -13.35 6.13
C LEU A 46 30.96 -13.52 5.02
N HIS A 47 31.23 -13.02 3.80
CA HIS A 47 30.33 -13.21 2.65
C HIS A 47 30.13 -14.69 2.30
N LEU A 48 31.22 -15.48 2.36
CA LEU A 48 31.16 -16.92 2.04
C LEU A 48 30.36 -17.70 3.07
N LEU A 49 30.53 -17.40 4.36
CA LEU A 49 29.76 -18.02 5.44
C LEU A 49 28.28 -17.69 5.35
N CYS A 50 27.95 -16.44 5.00
CA CYS A 50 26.55 -15.99 4.87
C CYS A 50 25.81 -16.63 3.70
N ALA A 51 26.51 -17.11 2.69
CA ALA A 51 25.94 -17.80 1.52
C ALA A 51 26.05 -19.32 1.58
N SER A 52 26.61 -19.89 2.67
CA SER A 52 26.89 -21.32 2.78
C SER A 52 25.73 -22.08 3.40
N ASP A 53 25.35 -23.19 2.76
CA ASP A 53 24.39 -24.17 3.29
C ASP A 53 25.00 -25.15 4.30
N ASP A 54 26.30 -24.99 4.64
CA ASP A 54 26.95 -25.84 5.62
C ASP A 54 26.35 -25.65 7.01
N PRO A 55 25.92 -26.70 7.70
CA PRO A 55 25.37 -26.60 9.05
C PRO A 55 26.32 -25.95 10.07
N LEU A 56 27.63 -26.03 9.82
CA LEU A 56 28.66 -25.42 10.66
C LEU A 56 28.90 -23.94 10.35
N ALA A 57 28.36 -23.42 9.23
CA ALA A 57 28.57 -22.03 8.83
C ALA A 57 28.16 -21.04 9.92
N THR A 58 27.09 -21.33 10.64
CA THR A 58 26.61 -20.50 11.76
C THR A 58 27.60 -20.43 12.92
N GLU A 59 28.20 -21.56 13.30
CA GLU A 59 29.18 -21.60 14.39
C GLU A 59 30.43 -20.81 14.02
N PHE A 60 30.92 -21.01 12.78
CA PHE A 60 32.05 -20.24 12.26
C PHE A 60 31.74 -18.75 12.14
N LEU A 61 30.53 -18.39 11.73
CA LEU A 61 30.07 -17.00 11.68
C LEU A 61 30.12 -16.38 13.08
N GLN A 62 29.51 -17.02 14.07
CA GLN A 62 29.51 -16.53 15.44
C GLN A 62 30.93 -16.34 15.98
N LEU A 63 31.79 -17.30 15.74
CA LEU A 63 33.21 -17.21 16.12
C LEU A 63 33.90 -16.04 15.41
N LEU A 64 33.68 -15.87 14.10
CA LEU A 64 34.25 -14.78 13.33
C LEU A 64 33.79 -13.42 13.85
N LEU A 65 32.52 -13.28 14.18
CA LEU A 65 31.91 -12.04 14.70
C LEU A 65 32.41 -11.66 16.11
N THR A 66 33.05 -12.55 16.85
CA THR A 66 33.73 -12.21 18.11
C THR A 66 35.01 -11.39 17.90
N HIS A 67 35.55 -11.41 16.67
CA HIS A 67 36.75 -10.64 16.37
C HIS A 67 36.46 -9.17 16.24
N PRO A 68 37.11 -8.26 16.99
CA PRO A 68 36.74 -6.84 17.08
C PRO A 68 36.97 -6.05 15.77
N SER A 69 37.81 -6.56 14.88
CA SER A 69 38.15 -5.90 13.62
C SER A 69 37.36 -6.42 12.42
N VAL A 70 36.38 -7.29 12.60
CA VAL A 70 35.50 -7.71 11.51
C VAL A 70 34.66 -6.54 11.06
N ASN A 71 34.72 -6.22 9.76
CA ASN A 71 33.87 -5.23 9.15
C ASN A 71 32.70 -5.93 8.43
N VAL A 72 31.50 -5.82 8.98
CA VAL A 72 30.26 -6.44 8.47
C VAL A 72 29.67 -5.72 7.26
N ASN A 73 30.14 -4.48 6.97
CA ASN A 73 29.59 -3.60 5.94
C ASN A 73 30.41 -3.59 4.64
N LEU A 74 31.40 -4.46 4.52
CA LEU A 74 32.15 -4.55 3.27
C LEU A 74 31.28 -5.05 2.14
N GLN A 75 31.40 -4.39 0.98
CA GLN A 75 30.73 -4.80 -0.26
C GLN A 75 31.69 -5.62 -1.13
N ASP A 76 31.19 -6.66 -1.78
CA ASP A 76 31.96 -7.38 -2.80
C ASP A 76 32.08 -6.54 -4.09
N GLU A 77 32.99 -6.95 -4.99
CA GLU A 77 33.25 -6.24 -6.25
C GLU A 77 32.38 -6.73 -7.40
N GLU A 78 31.65 -7.83 -7.21
CA GLU A 78 30.82 -8.44 -8.24
C GLU A 78 29.47 -7.76 -8.35
N SER A 79 28.78 -7.60 -7.23
CA SER A 79 27.41 -7.07 -7.19
C SER A 79 27.24 -5.87 -6.25
N GLY A 80 28.29 -5.52 -5.49
CA GLY A 80 28.20 -4.54 -4.41
C GLY A 80 27.45 -5.06 -3.20
N TRP A 81 27.37 -6.37 -3.04
CA TRP A 81 26.65 -7.00 -1.94
C TRP A 81 27.48 -7.01 -0.66
N THR A 82 26.82 -6.71 0.46
CA THR A 82 27.37 -6.98 1.79
C THR A 82 27.08 -8.42 2.21
N ALA A 83 27.66 -8.84 3.32
CA ALA A 83 27.35 -10.14 3.93
C ALA A 83 25.85 -10.31 4.22
N LEU A 84 25.14 -9.23 4.61
CA LEU A 84 23.69 -9.22 4.84
C LEU A 84 22.91 -9.47 3.54
N HIS A 85 23.31 -8.86 2.41
CA HIS A 85 22.70 -9.14 1.11
C HIS A 85 22.82 -10.63 0.77
N ARG A 86 23.99 -11.22 0.98
CA ARG A 86 24.22 -12.64 0.68
C ARG A 86 23.40 -13.56 1.57
N ALA A 87 23.30 -13.25 2.87
CA ALA A 87 22.47 -14.02 3.80
C ALA A 87 20.99 -14.01 3.41
N LEU A 88 20.46 -12.82 3.12
CA LEU A 88 19.06 -12.65 2.76
C LEU A 88 18.74 -13.23 1.37
N TYR A 89 19.62 -13.05 0.39
CA TYR A 89 19.46 -13.66 -0.94
C TYR A 89 19.47 -15.19 -0.90
N ALA A 90 20.33 -15.79 -0.06
CA ALA A 90 20.36 -17.24 0.14
C ALA A 90 19.19 -17.77 1.02
N GLY A 91 18.37 -16.88 1.60
CA GLY A 91 17.28 -17.27 2.49
C GLY A 91 17.72 -17.68 3.89
N HIS A 92 18.97 -17.42 4.27
CA HIS A 92 19.54 -17.76 5.57
C HIS A 92 19.14 -16.75 6.64
N ILE A 93 17.84 -16.70 6.96
CA ILE A 93 17.25 -15.71 7.88
C ILE A 93 17.91 -15.71 9.26
N HIS A 94 18.22 -16.87 9.78
CA HIS A 94 18.88 -17.02 11.08
C HIS A 94 20.29 -16.38 11.07
N ILE A 95 21.06 -16.52 9.99
CA ILE A 95 22.37 -15.86 9.81
C ILE A 95 22.17 -14.33 9.70
N ALA A 96 21.15 -13.90 8.94
CA ALA A 96 20.81 -12.47 8.83
C ALA A 96 20.46 -11.87 10.20
N LEU A 97 19.71 -12.57 11.04
CA LEU A 97 19.36 -12.12 12.40
C LEU A 97 20.62 -11.96 13.28
N ILE A 98 21.57 -12.90 13.21
CA ILE A 98 22.85 -12.79 13.94
C ILE A 98 23.64 -11.55 13.49
N LEU A 99 23.66 -11.26 12.19
CA LEU A 99 24.29 -10.04 11.68
C LEU A 99 23.60 -8.77 12.17
N LEU A 100 22.27 -8.78 12.23
CA LEU A 100 21.47 -7.63 12.66
C LEU A 100 21.53 -7.35 14.18
N GLU A 101 22.02 -8.30 14.99
CA GLU A 101 22.30 -8.05 16.42
C GLU A 101 23.49 -7.13 16.63
N ARG A 102 24.34 -6.92 15.63
CA ARG A 102 25.48 -6.02 15.74
C ARG A 102 25.06 -4.57 15.63
N THR A 103 25.62 -3.73 16.49
CA THR A 103 25.32 -2.29 16.53
C THR A 103 26.01 -1.49 15.43
N ASP A 104 27.03 -2.05 14.77
CA ASP A 104 27.81 -1.41 13.72
C ASP A 104 27.36 -1.81 12.29
N ILE A 105 26.29 -2.61 12.16
CA ILE A 105 25.75 -2.98 10.85
C ILE A 105 24.98 -1.82 10.23
N ASP A 106 25.25 -1.56 8.95
CA ASP A 106 24.50 -0.60 8.13
C ASP A 106 23.64 -1.37 7.11
N TYR A 107 22.37 -1.49 7.40
CA TYR A 107 21.40 -2.16 6.54
C TYR A 107 20.82 -1.28 5.43
N TYR A 108 21.26 -0.01 5.32
CA TYR A 108 20.88 0.90 4.23
C TYR A 108 21.87 0.87 3.06
N ILE A 109 22.97 0.13 3.16
CA ILE A 109 23.92 -0.02 2.06
C ILE A 109 23.20 -0.62 0.86
N LYS A 110 23.39 0.02 -0.29
CA LYS A 110 22.81 -0.40 -1.56
C LYS A 110 23.83 -1.11 -2.42
N ASP A 111 23.38 -2.13 -3.13
CA ASP A 111 24.15 -2.82 -4.15
C ASP A 111 24.28 -1.99 -5.45
N TRP A 112 24.89 -2.55 -6.49
CA TRP A 112 25.08 -1.85 -7.78
C TRP A 112 23.76 -1.57 -8.50
N GLU A 113 22.69 -2.29 -8.18
CA GLU A 113 21.32 -2.08 -8.72
C GLU A 113 20.52 -1.05 -7.92
N GLY A 114 21.08 -0.57 -6.81
CA GLY A 114 20.46 0.41 -5.93
C GLY A 114 19.51 -0.18 -4.89
N LEU A 115 19.53 -1.51 -4.72
CA LEU A 115 18.71 -2.26 -3.76
C LEU A 115 19.44 -2.41 -2.42
N THR A 116 18.72 -2.26 -1.33
CA THR A 116 19.19 -2.69 -0.01
C THR A 116 19.06 -4.21 0.14
N ALA A 117 19.70 -4.80 1.15
CA ALA A 117 19.59 -6.23 1.41
C ALA A 117 18.14 -6.70 1.62
N PHE A 118 17.28 -5.86 2.22
CA PHE A 118 15.86 -6.15 2.39
C PHE A 118 15.05 -5.98 1.11
N ASP A 119 15.38 -4.98 0.27
CA ASP A 119 14.75 -4.83 -1.04
C ASP A 119 15.04 -6.04 -1.92
N LEU A 120 16.31 -6.50 -1.93
CA LEU A 120 16.73 -7.70 -2.64
C LEU A 120 15.98 -8.95 -2.15
N TYR A 121 15.86 -9.12 -0.84
CA TYR A 121 15.12 -10.23 -0.24
C TYR A 121 13.64 -10.22 -0.68
N ASN A 122 12.99 -9.07 -0.62
CA ASN A 122 11.59 -8.93 -1.00
C ASN A 122 11.33 -9.17 -2.50
N THR A 123 12.32 -8.98 -3.35
CA THR A 123 12.17 -9.16 -4.81
C THR A 123 12.58 -10.54 -5.31
N THR A 124 13.44 -11.25 -4.59
CA THR A 124 14.09 -12.46 -5.10
C THR A 124 13.74 -13.74 -4.33
N VAL A 125 13.37 -13.64 -3.05
CA VAL A 125 13.05 -14.82 -2.24
C VAL A 125 11.57 -15.15 -2.36
N GLU A 126 11.25 -16.35 -2.82
CA GLU A 126 9.88 -16.85 -2.95
C GLU A 126 9.18 -16.85 -1.57
N GLY A 127 7.94 -16.37 -1.54
CA GLY A 127 7.13 -16.30 -0.32
C GLY A 127 7.33 -15.04 0.53
N THR A 128 8.27 -14.15 0.20
CA THR A 128 8.42 -12.85 0.88
C THR A 128 7.53 -11.78 0.29
N CYS A 129 7.28 -11.82 -1.01
CA CYS A 129 6.17 -11.09 -1.60
C CYS A 129 4.87 -11.74 -1.13
N PRO A 130 3.84 -10.96 -0.77
CA PRO A 130 2.52 -11.54 -0.58
C PRO A 130 2.21 -12.38 -1.82
N SER A 131 2.00 -13.69 -1.64
CA SER A 131 1.48 -14.53 -2.72
C SER A 131 0.25 -13.81 -3.29
N ASP A 132 0.08 -13.84 -4.60
CA ASP A 132 -1.16 -13.41 -5.22
C ASP A 132 -2.28 -14.09 -4.43
N MET A 133 -2.93 -13.29 -3.58
CA MET A 133 -3.93 -13.79 -2.65
C MET A 133 -4.99 -14.44 -3.52
N ASP A 134 -5.36 -15.68 -3.23
CA ASP A 134 -6.52 -16.29 -3.86
C ASP A 134 -7.63 -15.26 -3.93
N GLU A 135 -8.07 -14.94 -5.14
CA GLU A 135 -9.13 -13.95 -5.37
C GLU A 135 -10.30 -14.30 -4.44
N GLY A 136 -10.43 -13.58 -3.33
CA GLY A 136 -11.48 -13.80 -2.35
C GLY A 136 -11.05 -14.11 -0.92
N SER A 137 -9.81 -14.52 -0.64
CA SER A 137 -9.39 -14.86 0.73
C SER A 137 -9.31 -13.63 1.64
N GLY A 138 -8.89 -12.47 1.13
CA GLY A 138 -8.68 -11.25 1.90
C GLY A 138 -7.55 -11.37 2.93
N ALA A 139 -7.18 -10.28 3.58
CA ALA A 139 -6.07 -10.19 4.51
C ALA A 139 -6.44 -9.50 5.84
N ASP A 140 -5.56 -9.62 6.83
CA ASP A 140 -5.64 -8.82 8.04
C ASP A 140 -5.28 -7.34 7.75
N LEU A 141 -5.98 -6.42 8.39
CA LEU A 141 -5.74 -4.99 8.27
C LEU A 141 -4.81 -4.49 9.35
N PHE A 142 -3.72 -3.85 8.93
CA PHE A 142 -2.83 -3.09 9.81
C PHE A 142 -2.87 -1.61 9.43
N VAL A 143 -2.87 -0.73 10.42
CA VAL A 143 -2.98 0.72 10.26
C VAL A 143 -1.95 1.43 11.13
N TRP A 144 -1.40 2.56 10.63
CA TRP A 144 -0.46 3.42 11.34
C TRP A 144 -0.52 4.84 10.80
N GLY A 145 0.10 5.79 11.48
CA GLY A 145 0.16 7.20 11.09
C GLY A 145 -0.80 8.09 11.87
N GLY A 146 -1.18 9.21 11.26
CA GLY A 146 -2.07 10.21 11.85
C GLY A 146 -3.51 9.74 11.94
N ASN A 147 -4.15 9.92 13.12
CA ASN A 147 -5.53 9.44 13.38
C ASN A 147 -6.49 10.52 13.89
N ARG A 148 -6.18 11.79 13.70
CA ARG A 148 -7.01 12.92 14.18
C ARG A 148 -8.44 12.90 13.65
N ASN A 149 -8.66 12.25 12.50
CA ASN A 149 -9.96 12.13 11.85
C ASN A 149 -10.57 10.73 12.01
N TYR A 150 -10.07 9.90 12.92
CA TYR A 150 -10.50 8.51 13.14
C TYR A 150 -10.39 7.61 11.90
N THR A 151 -9.53 7.97 10.96
CA THR A 151 -9.36 7.23 9.69
C THR A 151 -8.67 5.88 9.85
N LEU A 152 -7.96 5.66 10.96
CA LEU A 152 -7.34 4.38 11.29
C LEU A 152 -8.31 3.35 11.89
N GLY A 153 -9.49 3.81 12.39
CA GLY A 153 -10.49 2.90 12.98
C GLY A 153 -10.08 2.23 14.30
N LEU A 154 -9.18 2.82 15.07
CA LEU A 154 -8.57 2.29 16.31
C LEU A 154 -9.35 2.57 17.58
N SER A 155 -10.59 3.05 17.52
CA SER A 155 -11.44 3.49 18.65
C SER A 155 -11.01 4.77 19.38
N HIS A 156 -9.86 5.34 19.08
CA HIS A 156 -9.32 6.57 19.62
C HIS A 156 -8.80 7.50 18.51
N GLY A 157 -8.57 8.76 18.83
CA GLY A 157 -8.05 9.76 17.89
C GLY A 157 -6.52 9.96 17.94
N ASN A 158 -5.80 9.13 18.69
CA ASN A 158 -4.35 9.25 18.80
C ASN A 158 -3.65 8.69 17.55
N ASP A 159 -2.55 9.33 17.18
CA ASP A 159 -1.69 8.84 16.12
C ASP A 159 -1.00 7.52 16.55
N SER A 160 -0.79 6.60 15.63
CA SER A 160 -0.06 5.34 15.87
C SER A 160 1.26 5.35 15.09
N ALA A 161 2.38 5.25 15.82
CA ALA A 161 3.71 5.24 15.21
C ALA A 161 4.10 3.86 14.63
N LEU A 162 3.47 2.81 15.11
CA LEU A 162 3.71 1.42 14.71
C LEU A 162 2.45 0.82 14.08
N PRO A 163 2.59 -0.17 13.18
CA PRO A 163 1.44 -0.88 12.65
C PRO A 163 0.61 -1.56 13.75
N GLU A 164 -0.65 -1.18 13.85
CA GLU A 164 -1.64 -1.81 14.74
C GLU A 164 -2.64 -2.62 13.94
N ARG A 165 -2.91 -3.85 14.39
CA ARG A 165 -3.91 -4.71 13.77
C ARG A 165 -5.32 -4.27 14.12
N VAL A 166 -6.12 -3.97 13.13
CA VAL A 166 -7.54 -3.64 13.30
C VAL A 166 -8.36 -4.90 13.53
N LYS A 167 -9.20 -4.87 14.56
CA LYS A 167 -10.15 -5.95 14.85
C LYS A 167 -11.53 -5.57 14.32
N LEU A 168 -11.90 -6.11 13.18
CA LEU A 168 -13.25 -5.94 12.65
C LEU A 168 -14.24 -6.76 13.48
N LYS A 169 -15.37 -6.13 13.80
CA LYS A 169 -16.47 -6.83 14.49
C LYS A 169 -17.34 -7.52 13.43
N CYS A 170 -17.42 -8.84 13.49
CA CYS A 170 -18.35 -9.60 12.64
C CYS A 170 -19.78 -9.10 12.80
N ASN A 171 -20.50 -9.04 11.70
CA ASN A 171 -21.90 -8.58 11.66
C ASN A 171 -22.88 -9.65 12.18
N GLU A 172 -22.50 -10.36 13.25
CA GLU A 172 -23.08 -11.62 13.77
C GLU A 172 -24.44 -11.48 14.45
N ARG A 173 -25.36 -10.68 14.01
CA ARG A 173 -26.67 -10.73 14.67
C ARG A 173 -27.67 -11.73 14.08
N ARG A 174 -27.35 -12.52 13.05
CA ARG A 174 -28.35 -13.41 12.39
C ARG A 174 -27.85 -14.68 11.72
N THR A 175 -26.79 -15.33 12.14
CA THR A 175 -26.54 -16.71 11.68
C THR A 175 -26.76 -17.69 12.83
N PRO A 176 -27.68 -18.65 12.69
CA PRO A 176 -27.84 -19.71 13.69
C PRO A 176 -26.66 -20.68 13.60
N LEU A 177 -25.94 -20.81 14.73
CA LEU A 177 -25.38 -22.05 15.25
C LEU A 177 -24.64 -23.01 14.31
N ILE A 178 -23.77 -22.55 13.45
CA ILE A 178 -22.66 -23.40 13.04
C ILE A 178 -21.47 -23.01 13.90
N ALA A 179 -21.07 -23.90 14.81
CA ALA A 179 -20.02 -23.62 15.80
C ALA A 179 -18.67 -23.15 15.21
N GLY A 180 -18.42 -23.43 13.92
CA GLY A 180 -17.27 -22.96 13.17
C GLY A 180 -17.35 -21.49 12.70
N ALA A 181 -18.53 -20.93 12.50
CA ALA A 181 -18.70 -19.57 11.99
C ALA A 181 -18.25 -18.47 12.97
N ARG A 182 -18.18 -18.77 14.27
CA ARG A 182 -17.70 -17.84 15.31
C ARG A 182 -16.21 -17.54 15.22
N PHE A 183 -15.45 -18.33 14.47
CA PHE A 183 -14.00 -18.19 14.31
C PHE A 183 -13.62 -17.56 12.96
N ASN A 184 -14.56 -17.43 12.01
CA ASN A 184 -14.32 -16.74 10.76
C ASN A 184 -14.33 -15.22 10.99
N ARG A 185 -13.14 -14.64 11.06
CA ARG A 185 -12.98 -13.17 11.09
C ARG A 185 -13.17 -12.63 9.66
N PRO A 186 -13.79 -11.44 9.50
CA PRO A 186 -13.78 -10.77 8.21
C PRO A 186 -12.34 -10.44 7.80
N HIS A 187 -11.94 -10.86 6.61
CA HIS A 187 -10.68 -10.47 5.99
C HIS A 187 -10.93 -9.35 4.97
N VAL A 188 -10.04 -8.37 4.92
CA VAL A 188 -10.16 -7.22 4.03
C VAL A 188 -9.69 -7.62 2.63
N ARG A 189 -10.56 -7.40 1.62
CA ARG A 189 -10.26 -7.62 0.20
C ARG A 189 -9.80 -6.35 -0.48
N ASP A 190 -10.42 -5.22 -0.14
CA ASP A 190 -10.10 -3.93 -0.71
C ASP A 190 -10.26 -2.82 0.33
N ILE A 191 -9.45 -1.78 0.22
CA ILE A 191 -9.45 -0.65 1.13
C ILE A 191 -9.13 0.65 0.39
N SER A 192 -9.85 1.69 0.73
CA SER A 192 -9.57 3.03 0.26
C SER A 192 -9.65 4.04 1.40
N MET A 193 -8.65 4.89 1.50
CA MET A 193 -8.52 5.90 2.55
C MET A 193 -8.44 7.30 1.95
N SER A 194 -9.20 8.21 2.50
CA SER A 194 -9.10 9.64 2.22
C SER A 194 -8.66 10.41 3.48
N ARG A 195 -8.55 11.72 3.37
CA ARG A 195 -8.24 12.58 4.51
C ARG A 195 -9.24 12.43 5.66
N TRP A 196 -10.51 12.13 5.37
CA TRP A 196 -11.61 12.24 6.31
C TRP A 196 -12.23 10.92 6.72
N HIS A 197 -12.10 9.89 5.90
CA HIS A 197 -12.70 8.58 6.15
C HIS A 197 -11.96 7.48 5.42
N THR A 198 -12.17 6.27 5.92
CA THR A 198 -11.69 5.03 5.31
C THR A 198 -12.88 4.13 5.05
N VAL A 199 -12.89 3.49 3.90
CA VAL A 199 -13.87 2.49 3.50
C VAL A 199 -13.13 1.22 3.12
N LEU A 200 -13.68 0.06 3.47
CA LEU A 200 -13.12 -1.23 3.11
C LEU A 200 -14.20 -2.23 2.72
N ALA A 201 -13.83 -3.17 1.88
CA ALA A 201 -14.62 -4.34 1.53
C ALA A 201 -13.97 -5.61 2.13
N THR A 202 -14.80 -6.51 2.63
CA THR A 202 -14.35 -7.78 3.22
C THR A 202 -14.77 -8.96 2.36
N ASN A 203 -14.29 -10.15 2.72
CA ASN A 203 -14.66 -11.40 2.09
C ASN A 203 -16.04 -11.95 2.54
N GLU A 204 -16.80 -11.21 3.35
CA GLU A 204 -18.13 -11.59 3.75
C GLU A 204 -19.08 -11.58 2.54
N PRO A 205 -19.97 -12.59 2.38
CA PRO A 205 -20.81 -12.72 1.20
C PRO A 205 -21.95 -11.67 1.11
N ARG A 206 -22.18 -10.94 2.20
CA ARG A 206 -23.18 -9.86 2.27
C ARG A 206 -22.78 -8.83 3.29
N LYS A 207 -23.16 -7.56 3.05
CA LYS A 207 -22.86 -6.42 3.95
C LYS A 207 -21.38 -6.31 4.27
N ASN A 208 -20.58 -6.54 3.27
CA ASN A 208 -19.13 -6.65 3.34
C ASN A 208 -18.41 -5.29 3.31
N VAL A 209 -19.14 -4.17 3.37
CA VAL A 209 -18.56 -2.83 3.39
C VAL A 209 -18.54 -2.28 4.82
N TYR A 210 -17.38 -1.79 5.24
CA TYR A 210 -17.17 -1.16 6.53
C TYR A 210 -16.60 0.25 6.34
N VAL A 211 -16.96 1.16 7.23
CA VAL A 211 -16.56 2.56 7.18
C VAL A 211 -16.12 3.07 8.54
N CYS A 212 -15.14 3.97 8.56
CA CYS A 212 -14.76 4.73 9.76
C CYS A 212 -14.30 6.15 9.37
N GLY A 213 -14.19 7.04 10.35
CA GLY A 213 -13.74 8.42 10.14
C GLY A 213 -14.78 9.48 10.49
N ILE A 214 -14.64 10.66 9.89
CA ILE A 214 -15.53 11.82 10.07
C ILE A 214 -16.79 11.67 9.23
N GLY A 215 -17.96 11.69 9.88
CA GLY A 215 -19.27 11.46 9.23
C GLY A 215 -19.93 12.68 8.59
N SER A 216 -19.34 13.90 8.67
CA SER A 216 -19.87 15.07 7.98
C SER A 216 -19.93 14.83 6.46
N GLN A 217 -20.79 15.55 5.74
CA GLN A 217 -21.02 15.37 4.30
C GLN A 217 -21.57 13.99 3.92
N ALA A 218 -22.18 13.25 4.85
CA ALA A 218 -22.75 11.91 4.63
C ALA A 218 -21.78 10.88 4.02
N ARG A 219 -20.46 11.11 4.08
CA ARG A 219 -19.43 10.27 3.44
C ARG A 219 -19.31 8.85 4.01
N LEU A 220 -19.91 8.60 5.18
CA LEU A 220 -19.96 7.28 5.81
C LEU A 220 -21.26 6.51 5.50
N GLY A 221 -22.10 7.00 4.59
CA GLY A 221 -23.37 6.34 4.26
C GLY A 221 -24.38 6.34 5.41
N ARG A 222 -24.32 7.35 6.26
CA ARG A 222 -25.26 7.60 7.37
C ARG A 222 -25.28 9.07 7.77
N SER A 223 -26.24 9.47 8.60
CA SER A 223 -26.30 10.83 9.11
C SER A 223 -25.06 11.16 9.95
N ALA A 224 -24.56 12.35 9.78
CA ALA A 224 -23.40 13.11 10.30
C ALA A 224 -22.57 12.62 11.52
N GLN A 225 -22.70 11.40 11.97
CA GLN A 225 -21.96 10.85 13.12
C GLN A 225 -20.58 10.34 12.69
N SER A 226 -19.52 10.79 13.36
CA SER A 226 -18.18 10.24 13.19
C SER A 226 -18.06 8.85 13.82
N LEU A 227 -17.28 7.97 13.19
CA LEU A 227 -17.06 6.60 13.61
C LEU A 227 -15.58 6.38 13.93
N PRO A 228 -15.23 6.27 15.22
CA PRO A 228 -13.85 6.00 15.63
C PRO A 228 -13.40 4.56 15.33
N THR A 229 -14.33 3.66 15.05
CA THR A 229 -14.07 2.27 14.68
C THR A 229 -14.77 1.92 13.37
N PHE A 230 -14.27 0.91 12.69
CA PHE A 230 -14.95 0.37 11.51
C PHE A 230 -16.31 -0.21 11.90
N GLU A 231 -17.36 0.29 11.27
CA GLU A 231 -18.71 -0.22 11.39
C GLU A 231 -19.27 -0.62 10.03
N PRO A 232 -20.06 -1.69 9.96
CA PRO A 232 -20.67 -2.12 8.72
C PRO A 232 -21.64 -1.08 8.18
N LEU A 233 -21.64 -0.90 6.87
CA LEU A 233 -22.58 -0.06 6.15
C LEU A 233 -23.97 -0.73 6.13
N ARG A 234 -24.94 -0.15 6.82
CA ARG A 234 -26.23 -0.82 7.13
C ARG A 234 -27.16 -0.94 5.92
N ASP A 235 -27.22 0.11 5.11
CA ASP A 235 -28.17 0.25 4.01
C ASP A 235 -27.60 -0.19 2.66
N PHE A 236 -26.65 -1.12 2.68
CA PHE A 236 -26.05 -1.74 1.51
C PHE A 236 -26.17 -3.27 1.61
N SER A 237 -26.85 -3.87 0.63
CA SER A 237 -27.17 -5.31 0.64
C SER A 237 -26.35 -6.11 -0.38
N ASP A 238 -25.82 -5.44 -1.41
CA ASP A 238 -25.03 -6.10 -2.45
C ASP A 238 -23.62 -6.40 -1.94
N THR A 239 -22.89 -7.24 -2.65
CA THR A 239 -21.49 -7.54 -2.35
C THR A 239 -20.58 -6.58 -3.09
N ALA A 240 -19.80 -5.80 -2.34
CA ALA A 240 -18.78 -4.91 -2.89
C ALA A 240 -17.53 -5.71 -3.28
N ASN A 241 -16.96 -5.35 -4.43
CA ASN A 241 -15.65 -5.81 -4.88
C ASN A 241 -14.59 -4.71 -4.73
N ILE A 242 -14.94 -3.47 -5.08
CA ILE A 242 -14.05 -2.31 -5.03
C ILE A 242 -14.71 -1.20 -4.25
N VAL A 243 -13.94 -0.52 -3.42
CA VAL A 243 -14.37 0.64 -2.64
C VAL A 243 -13.43 1.82 -2.87
N VAL A 244 -13.98 3.03 -2.97
CA VAL A 244 -13.19 4.25 -3.21
C VAL A 244 -13.65 5.37 -2.28
N ALA A 245 -12.76 5.90 -1.48
CA ALA A 245 -12.97 7.05 -0.62
C ALA A 245 -12.52 8.33 -1.32
N GLY A 246 -13.46 9.17 -1.75
CA GLY A 246 -13.19 10.54 -2.18
C GLY A 246 -13.02 11.48 -0.99
N SER A 247 -12.88 12.80 -1.24
CA SER A 247 -12.84 13.78 -0.12
C SER A 247 -14.15 13.82 0.65
N ASP A 248 -15.27 13.91 -0.07
CA ASP A 248 -16.58 14.18 0.50
C ASP A 248 -17.65 13.17 0.05
N HIS A 249 -17.25 12.09 -0.63
CA HIS A 249 -18.13 11.04 -1.10
C HIS A 249 -17.42 9.70 -1.15
N THR A 250 -18.20 8.65 -1.32
CA THR A 250 -17.72 7.27 -1.41
C THR A 250 -18.32 6.61 -2.65
N ILE A 251 -17.52 5.80 -3.33
CA ILE A 251 -17.95 4.96 -4.47
C ILE A 251 -17.79 3.51 -4.06
N ILE A 252 -18.77 2.68 -4.41
CA ILE A 252 -18.71 1.23 -4.26
C ILE A 252 -18.98 0.61 -5.63
N VAL A 253 -18.14 -0.31 -6.05
CA VAL A 253 -18.36 -1.16 -7.22
C VAL A 253 -18.64 -2.58 -6.73
N THR A 254 -19.76 -3.13 -7.15
CA THR A 254 -20.18 -4.49 -6.76
C THR A 254 -19.48 -5.55 -7.61
N GLU A 255 -19.54 -6.81 -7.17
CA GLU A 255 -19.08 -7.96 -7.96
C GLU A 255 -19.78 -8.06 -9.33
N THR A 256 -21.00 -7.55 -9.44
CA THR A 256 -21.75 -7.50 -10.71
C THR A 256 -21.38 -6.30 -11.58
N GLY A 257 -20.41 -5.47 -11.15
CA GLY A 257 -20.00 -4.25 -11.86
C GLY A 257 -20.98 -3.07 -11.71
N ALA A 258 -21.94 -3.12 -10.80
CA ALA A 258 -22.82 -1.99 -10.53
C ALA A 258 -22.13 -0.97 -9.62
N VAL A 259 -22.34 0.32 -9.89
CA VAL A 259 -21.73 1.44 -9.13
C VAL A 259 -22.76 2.04 -8.20
N TYR A 260 -22.39 2.23 -6.95
CA TYR A 260 -23.13 2.94 -5.92
C TYR A 260 -22.33 4.12 -5.41
N THR A 261 -22.98 5.23 -5.14
CA THR A 261 -22.34 6.42 -4.58
C THR A 261 -23.18 7.01 -3.45
N PHE A 262 -22.51 7.66 -2.51
CA PHE A 262 -23.12 8.43 -1.42
C PHE A 262 -22.15 9.47 -0.89
N GLY A 263 -22.67 10.45 -0.15
CA GLY A 263 -21.91 11.58 0.35
C GLY A 263 -22.41 12.90 -0.21
N SER A 264 -21.50 13.87 -0.37
CA SER A 264 -21.80 15.18 -0.94
C SER A 264 -21.92 15.13 -2.46
N ASN A 265 -22.91 15.85 -2.99
CA ASN A 265 -23.11 16.04 -4.44
C ASN A 265 -22.90 17.49 -4.90
N ARG A 266 -22.31 18.34 -4.06
CA ARG A 266 -22.10 19.77 -4.37
C ARG A 266 -21.32 20.03 -5.64
N MET A 267 -20.49 19.07 -6.04
CA MET A 267 -19.65 19.11 -7.25
C MET A 267 -20.13 18.12 -8.32
N ALA A 268 -21.38 17.64 -8.20
CA ALA A 268 -21.98 16.61 -9.06
C ALA A 268 -21.18 15.29 -9.07
N GLN A 269 -20.42 15.01 -8.03
CA GLN A 269 -19.52 13.85 -7.97
C GLN A 269 -20.22 12.51 -7.73
N LEU A 270 -21.53 12.49 -7.45
CA LEU A 270 -22.29 11.25 -7.23
C LEU A 270 -22.80 10.60 -8.52
N GLY A 271 -22.84 11.35 -9.65
CA GLY A 271 -23.27 10.81 -10.94
C GLY A 271 -24.77 10.83 -11.18
N TYR A 272 -25.54 11.58 -10.37
CA TYR A 272 -26.97 11.81 -10.52
C TYR A 272 -27.39 13.10 -9.82
N ALA A 273 -28.55 13.64 -10.19
CA ALA A 273 -29.18 14.73 -9.46
C ALA A 273 -29.91 14.17 -8.22
N ILE A 274 -29.85 14.87 -7.11
CA ILE A 274 -30.65 14.58 -5.92
C ILE A 274 -31.99 15.28 -6.08
N GLU A 275 -33.09 14.52 -6.13
CA GLU A 275 -34.45 15.06 -6.20
C GLU A 275 -34.89 15.53 -4.80
N GLU A 276 -35.42 16.75 -4.71
CA GLU A 276 -36.02 17.27 -3.48
C GLU A 276 -37.19 16.35 -3.08
N GLY A 277 -37.08 15.70 -1.92
CA GLY A 277 -38.18 14.90 -1.34
C GLY A 277 -37.85 13.46 -0.90
N LEU A 278 -36.72 12.88 -1.28
CA LEU A 278 -36.36 11.55 -0.90
C LEU A 278 -35.00 11.54 -0.13
N GLY A 279 -35.00 11.98 1.13
CA GLY A 279 -33.87 11.76 2.03
C GLY A 279 -33.20 12.98 2.63
N VAL A 280 -33.85 14.16 2.62
CA VAL A 280 -33.29 15.32 3.32
C VAL A 280 -33.53 15.19 4.82
N VAL A 281 -32.52 14.81 5.57
CA VAL A 281 -32.49 15.12 6.99
C VAL A 281 -31.93 16.53 7.14
N SER A 282 -32.85 17.52 7.07
CA SER A 282 -32.55 18.88 7.44
C SER A 282 -32.24 18.91 8.95
N SER A 283 -30.98 19.14 9.30
CA SER A 283 -30.60 19.47 10.68
C SER A 283 -31.05 20.91 10.99
N SER A 284 -32.37 21.11 11.14
CA SER A 284 -32.93 22.34 11.70
C SER A 284 -33.06 22.17 13.22
N SER A 285 -32.01 22.38 13.97
CA SER A 285 -32.15 22.79 15.37
C SER A 285 -32.35 24.30 15.42
N GLY A 286 -33.58 24.73 15.13
CA GLY A 286 -34.02 26.12 15.27
C GLY A 286 -34.27 26.43 16.72
N THR A 287 -33.31 26.98 17.42
CA THR A 287 -33.56 27.70 18.65
C THR A 287 -33.78 29.17 18.27
N LYS A 288 -35.02 29.59 18.18
CA LYS A 288 -35.37 31.02 18.18
C LYS A 288 -34.94 31.64 19.51
N ARG A 289 -33.97 32.52 19.48
CA ARG A 289 -33.77 33.55 20.50
C ARG A 289 -33.72 34.90 19.80
N SER A 290 -34.75 35.68 20.08
CA SER A 290 -34.85 37.10 19.83
C SER A 290 -33.86 37.89 20.71
N GLY A 291 -33.30 38.97 20.17
CA GLY A 291 -32.66 40.00 20.99
C GLY A 291 -31.47 40.69 20.31
N ALA A 292 -31.69 41.89 19.89
CA ALA A 292 -30.82 42.86 19.25
C ALA A 292 -29.46 43.10 19.95
N THR A 293 -28.42 43.40 19.19
CA THR A 293 -27.75 44.72 19.12
C THR A 293 -26.48 44.64 18.27
N SER A 294 -26.33 45.69 17.50
CA SER A 294 -25.25 46.06 16.59
C SER A 294 -23.84 46.12 17.20
N HIS A 295 -22.81 45.68 16.45
CA HIS A 295 -21.62 46.49 16.15
C HIS A 295 -20.75 45.84 15.03
N PRO A 296 -20.08 46.65 14.18
CA PRO A 296 -19.43 46.17 12.96
C PRO A 296 -17.93 46.04 13.13
N ASN A 297 -17.34 45.27 12.25
CA ASN A 297 -15.97 45.21 11.75
C ASN A 297 -15.26 43.89 11.95
N GLN A 298 -15.09 43.19 10.84
CA GLN A 298 -13.76 42.81 10.40
C GLN A 298 -13.81 42.14 9.01
N HIS A 299 -12.94 42.62 8.13
CA HIS A 299 -12.77 42.24 6.74
C HIS A 299 -12.48 40.75 6.58
N SER A 300 -13.29 40.03 5.82
CA SER A 300 -12.95 38.77 5.20
C SER A 300 -13.04 38.95 3.67
N LEU A 301 -11.92 38.65 3.02
CA LEU A 301 -11.77 38.63 1.57
C LEU A 301 -12.66 37.52 0.99
N GLN A 302 -13.84 37.85 0.55
CA GLN A 302 -14.69 37.01 -0.30
C GLN A 302 -14.51 37.49 -1.73
N GLY A 303 -13.83 36.68 -2.57
CA GLY A 303 -13.93 36.82 -4.01
C GLY A 303 -15.33 36.38 -4.48
N PRO A 304 -15.88 36.99 -5.54
CA PRO A 304 -17.23 36.70 -5.98
C PRO A 304 -17.30 35.30 -6.59
N VAL A 305 -18.02 34.40 -5.91
CA VAL A 305 -18.54 33.20 -6.54
C VAL A 305 -19.80 33.64 -7.29
N SER A 306 -19.67 33.74 -8.60
CA SER A 306 -20.81 33.99 -9.48
C SER A 306 -21.85 32.88 -9.33
N ASP A 307 -23.07 33.23 -9.01
CA ASP A 307 -24.28 32.42 -9.06
C ASP A 307 -24.35 31.61 -10.35
N VAL A 308 -24.17 30.31 -10.24
CA VAL A 308 -24.67 29.34 -11.20
C VAL A 308 -25.99 28.85 -10.68
N SER A 309 -27.06 29.40 -11.28
CA SER A 309 -28.45 29.17 -10.96
C SER A 309 -28.82 27.70 -10.74
N GLY A 310 -29.23 27.33 -9.53
CA GLY A 310 -30.48 26.60 -9.34
C GLY A 310 -30.42 25.07 -9.38
N VAL A 311 -29.34 24.40 -8.99
CA VAL A 311 -29.45 23.00 -8.56
C VAL A 311 -28.74 22.88 -7.21
N GLU A 312 -29.52 22.84 -6.16
CA GLU A 312 -29.03 22.55 -4.82
C GLU A 312 -28.58 21.08 -4.80
N LEU A 313 -27.28 20.86 -5.04
CA LEU A 313 -26.67 19.55 -5.10
C LEU A 313 -26.36 19.09 -3.66
N ASP A 314 -27.37 18.47 -3.04
CA ASP A 314 -27.37 18.11 -1.63
C ASP A 314 -26.62 16.81 -1.26
N LEU A 315 -26.85 16.31 -0.05
CA LEU A 315 -26.23 15.15 0.53
C LEU A 315 -27.05 13.88 0.25
N GLN A 316 -26.43 12.87 -0.29
CA GLN A 316 -26.97 11.50 -0.36
C GLN A 316 -26.48 10.68 0.83
N VAL A 317 -27.36 10.38 1.77
CA VAL A 317 -26.98 9.72 3.02
C VAL A 317 -26.79 8.22 2.85
N THR A 318 -27.62 7.56 2.04
CA THR A 318 -27.55 6.10 1.83
C THR A 318 -26.96 5.77 0.46
N PRO A 319 -26.30 4.60 0.31
CA PRO A 319 -25.80 4.18 -0.99
C PRO A 319 -26.90 4.15 -2.05
N ARG A 320 -26.73 4.91 -3.13
CA ARG A 320 -27.64 4.95 -4.27
C ARG A 320 -26.93 4.49 -5.52
N ARG A 321 -27.58 3.58 -6.27
CA ARG A 321 -27.03 3.07 -7.53
C ARG A 321 -27.00 4.18 -8.59
N VAL A 322 -25.83 4.35 -9.22
CA VAL A 322 -25.66 5.24 -10.37
C VAL A 322 -26.39 4.63 -11.58
N GLN A 323 -27.24 5.42 -12.18
CA GLN A 323 -28.06 5.04 -13.33
C GLN A 323 -27.49 5.61 -14.63
N GLY A 324 -28.31 5.64 -15.69
CA GLY A 324 -27.94 6.19 -16.98
C GLY A 324 -26.93 5.32 -17.74
N PRO A 325 -25.84 5.89 -18.23
CA PRO A 325 -24.86 5.15 -19.04
C PRO A 325 -24.26 3.93 -18.35
N LEU A 326 -24.05 4.00 -17.02
CA LEU A 326 -23.44 2.89 -16.27
C LEU A 326 -24.40 1.73 -15.99
N LYS A 327 -25.71 1.90 -16.21
CA LYS A 327 -26.70 0.87 -15.87
C LYS A 327 -26.48 -0.49 -16.57
N ARG A 328 -25.91 -0.43 -17.79
CA ARG A 328 -25.69 -1.61 -18.65
C ARG A 328 -24.22 -2.01 -18.74
N GLU A 329 -23.35 -1.27 -18.08
CA GLU A 329 -21.91 -1.50 -18.10
C GLU A 329 -21.49 -2.37 -16.91
N VAL A 330 -20.48 -3.19 -17.12
CA VAL A 330 -19.78 -3.91 -16.05
C VAL A 330 -18.53 -3.11 -15.71
N ILE A 331 -18.61 -2.39 -14.60
CA ILE A 331 -17.49 -1.56 -14.13
C ILE A 331 -16.48 -2.45 -13.41
N ILE A 332 -15.22 -2.32 -13.82
CA ILE A 332 -14.09 -3.09 -13.28
C ILE A 332 -13.16 -2.23 -12.41
N GLY A 333 -13.36 -0.91 -12.38
CA GLY A 333 -12.61 -0.03 -11.51
C GLY A 333 -13.21 1.35 -11.41
N ALA A 334 -12.88 2.06 -10.34
CA ALA A 334 -13.32 3.43 -10.09
C ALA A 334 -12.24 4.24 -9.38
N ALA A 335 -12.32 5.55 -9.50
CA ALA A 335 -11.48 6.49 -8.75
C ALA A 335 -12.31 7.73 -8.36
N ALA A 336 -11.95 8.36 -7.25
CA ALA A 336 -12.62 9.54 -6.74
C ALA A 336 -11.62 10.63 -6.36
N SER A 337 -11.98 11.87 -6.64
CA SER A 337 -11.28 13.04 -6.15
C SER A 337 -12.21 13.92 -5.32
N ARG A 338 -11.80 15.15 -5.04
CA ARG A 338 -12.68 16.12 -4.38
C ARG A 338 -13.81 16.60 -5.30
N LEU A 339 -13.54 16.76 -6.60
CA LEU A 339 -14.40 17.44 -7.55
C LEU A 339 -15.11 16.51 -8.52
N HIS A 340 -14.60 15.31 -8.74
CA HIS A 340 -15.07 14.42 -9.78
C HIS A 340 -14.84 12.96 -9.43
N SER A 341 -15.52 12.13 -10.17
CA SER A 341 -15.45 10.67 -10.09
C SER A 341 -15.19 10.07 -11.45
N VAL A 342 -14.59 8.91 -11.46
CA VAL A 342 -14.23 8.14 -12.65
C VAL A 342 -14.65 6.69 -12.44
N ALA A 343 -15.17 6.07 -13.49
CA ALA A 343 -15.38 4.63 -13.54
C ALA A 343 -14.95 4.10 -14.92
N TYR A 344 -14.49 2.86 -14.98
CA TYR A 344 -14.05 2.30 -16.25
C TYR A 344 -14.43 0.82 -16.39
N THR A 345 -14.63 0.45 -17.65
CA THR A 345 -14.77 -0.94 -18.11
C THR A 345 -13.50 -1.38 -18.83
N ALA A 346 -13.47 -2.58 -19.33
CA ALA A 346 -12.34 -3.06 -20.16
C ALA A 346 -12.12 -2.21 -21.43
N SER A 347 -13.13 -1.45 -21.91
CA SER A 347 -13.07 -0.73 -23.19
C SER A 347 -13.52 0.73 -23.14
N ALA A 348 -13.99 1.23 -21.99
CA ALA A 348 -14.55 2.56 -21.88
C ALA A 348 -14.23 3.22 -20.55
N LEU A 349 -14.00 4.53 -20.59
CA LEU A 349 -13.81 5.39 -19.44
C LEU A 349 -15.00 6.35 -19.30
N TYR A 350 -15.52 6.48 -18.09
CA TYR A 350 -16.62 7.39 -17.75
C TYR A 350 -16.18 8.37 -16.69
N THR A 351 -16.50 9.65 -16.87
CA THR A 351 -16.15 10.72 -15.93
C THR A 351 -17.38 11.57 -15.64
N TRP A 352 -17.47 12.12 -14.43
CA TRP A 352 -18.52 13.04 -14.02
C TRP A 352 -18.06 13.90 -12.84
N GLY A 353 -18.80 14.98 -12.56
CA GLY A 353 -18.47 15.96 -11.54
C GLY A 353 -18.18 17.35 -12.12
N THR A 354 -17.48 18.19 -11.37
CA THR A 354 -17.04 19.52 -11.83
C THR A 354 -15.84 19.36 -12.76
N ASN A 355 -15.89 20.07 -13.91
CA ASN A 355 -14.90 19.98 -14.95
C ASN A 355 -13.98 21.22 -15.00
N ASN A 356 -12.76 21.06 -14.54
CA ASN A 356 -11.68 22.04 -14.71
C ASN A 356 -10.66 21.64 -15.80
N GLY A 357 -11.04 20.70 -16.70
CA GLY A 357 -10.21 20.10 -17.74
C GLY A 357 -9.89 18.63 -17.52
N GLN A 358 -10.08 18.11 -16.31
CA GLN A 358 -9.69 16.75 -15.92
C GLN A 358 -10.71 15.67 -16.34
N LEU A 359 -11.89 16.03 -16.83
CA LEU A 359 -12.90 15.06 -17.25
C LEU A 359 -12.67 14.50 -18.67
N GLY A 360 -11.64 15.00 -19.38
CA GLY A 360 -11.28 14.51 -20.71
C GLY A 360 -12.11 15.10 -21.85
N TYR A 361 -12.85 16.20 -21.62
CA TYR A 361 -13.58 16.97 -22.62
C TYR A 361 -13.60 18.45 -22.27
N ASP A 362 -13.97 19.29 -23.25
CA ASP A 362 -13.91 20.74 -23.11
C ASP A 362 -14.71 21.24 -21.90
N ARG A 363 -14.02 21.98 -21.03
CA ARG A 363 -14.59 22.57 -19.80
C ARG A 363 -15.63 23.67 -20.06
N HIS A 364 -15.51 24.37 -21.20
CA HIS A 364 -16.43 25.47 -21.53
C HIS A 364 -17.79 24.96 -22.02
N SER A 365 -17.77 23.81 -22.71
CA SER A 365 -19.01 23.17 -23.16
C SER A 365 -19.73 22.39 -22.06
N ALA A 366 -18.99 21.90 -21.06
CA ALA A 366 -19.54 21.12 -19.96
C ALA A 366 -18.76 21.42 -18.65
N PRO A 367 -19.01 22.56 -17.98
CA PRO A 367 -18.33 22.92 -16.74
C PRO A 367 -18.71 22.00 -15.56
N VAL A 368 -19.91 21.42 -15.61
CA VAL A 368 -20.39 20.41 -14.65
C VAL A 368 -21.07 19.28 -15.41
N GLN A 369 -20.65 18.07 -15.13
CA GLN A 369 -21.22 16.85 -15.71
C GLN A 369 -21.91 16.04 -14.60
N VAL A 370 -23.23 16.09 -14.55
CA VAL A 370 -24.00 15.46 -13.47
C VAL A 370 -24.06 13.93 -13.63
N GLN A 371 -24.30 13.45 -14.84
CA GLN A 371 -24.35 12.02 -15.13
C GLN A 371 -23.03 11.53 -15.72
N PRO A 372 -22.64 10.26 -15.47
CA PRO A 372 -21.45 9.69 -16.10
C PRO A 372 -21.46 9.88 -17.61
N ARG A 373 -20.39 10.44 -18.17
CA ARG A 373 -20.19 10.62 -19.61
C ARG A 373 -18.98 9.84 -20.07
N ARG A 374 -19.17 9.09 -21.15
CA ARG A 374 -18.07 8.35 -21.78
C ARG A 374 -17.06 9.34 -22.37
N VAL A 375 -15.80 9.12 -22.05
CA VAL A 375 -14.67 9.86 -22.66
C VAL A 375 -14.34 9.24 -24.01
N THR A 376 -14.42 10.06 -25.05
CA THR A 376 -13.95 9.66 -26.39
C THR A 376 -12.53 10.18 -26.57
N VAL A 377 -11.56 9.27 -26.58
CA VAL A 377 -10.19 9.62 -26.97
C VAL A 377 -10.18 9.74 -28.49
N ALA A 378 -9.94 10.94 -29.01
CA ALA A 378 -9.63 11.10 -30.42
C ALA A 378 -8.27 10.43 -30.66
N VAL A 379 -8.27 9.26 -31.29
CA VAL A 379 -7.04 8.66 -31.81
C VAL A 379 -6.66 9.51 -33.02
N SER A 380 -5.66 10.38 -32.82
CA SER A 380 -5.01 11.15 -33.87
C SER A 380 -3.99 10.30 -34.64
#